data_1bc8808cccd6e414768f65e9e6809011
#
_entry.id   1bc8808cccd6e414768f65e9e6809011
#
_cell.length_a   1.000
_cell.length_b   1.000
_cell.length_c   1.000
_cell.angle_alpha   90.00
_cell.angle_beta   90.00
_cell.angle_gamma   90.00
#
_symmetry.space_group_name_H-M   'P 1'
#
loop_
_entity.id
_entity.type
_entity.pdbx_description
1 polymer ?
#
loop_
_entity_poly.entity_id
_entity_poly.type
_entity_poly.pdbx_seq_one_letter_code
_entity_poly.pdbx_strand_id
1 'polypeptide(L)'
;MYKRCNKKVTCVSFEETFKKTGLPIITLYNDCCALNFLVDTGSDVNCINKDKLKYLHYTETNKSGNMVNSSGVNKSNVIMMPINDKHGIAVVEFYILDLSIQFDTIAVYDGVKIDGILGSKFCKNAGLIINYNDCKIYS
;
A
#
# COMPACT_ATOMS: atom_id res chain seq x y z
N MET A 1 -1.30 11.68 6.19
CA MET A 1 0.10 11.91 5.82
C MET A 1 1.01 11.09 6.71
N TYR A 2 1.99 10.44 6.13
CA TYR A 2 2.99 9.70 6.89
C TYR A 2 3.96 10.69 7.56
N LYS A 3 4.09 10.59 8.88
CA LYS A 3 4.91 11.51 9.66
C LYS A 3 5.89 10.74 10.53
N ARG A 4 7.16 11.13 10.53
CA ARG A 4 8.16 10.50 11.37
C ARG A 4 8.41 11.32 12.61
N CYS A 5 8.48 10.63 13.74
CA CYS A 5 8.67 11.27 15.06
C CYS A 5 10.08 11.79 15.26
N ASN A 6 11.05 11.27 14.56
CA ASN A 6 12.43 11.73 14.63
C ASN A 6 13.11 11.49 13.28
N LYS A 7 14.26 12.13 13.09
CA LYS A 7 14.97 12.19 11.81
C LYS A 7 15.69 10.90 11.44
N LYS A 8 15.34 9.77 12.04
CA LYS A 8 15.94 8.49 11.67
C LYS A 8 15.42 8.03 10.33
N VAL A 9 16.32 7.61 9.49
CA VAL A 9 15.96 6.97 8.22
C VAL A 9 15.33 5.63 8.51
N THR A 10 14.12 5.44 8.05
CA THR A 10 13.47 4.13 8.07
C THR A 10 13.88 3.37 6.83
N CYS A 11 14.17 2.10 7.02
CA CYS A 11 14.55 1.22 5.93
C CYS A 11 13.68 -0.02 5.96
N VAL A 12 12.98 -0.29 4.87
CA VAL A 12 12.17 -1.49 4.69
C VAL A 12 12.68 -2.26 3.48
N SER A 13 13.01 -3.54 3.68
CA SER A 13 13.46 -4.40 2.59
C SER A 13 12.28 -4.97 1.82
N PHE A 14 12.42 -5.03 0.50
CA PHE A 14 11.50 -5.77 -0.37
C PHE A 14 12.21 -6.86 -1.18
N GLU A 15 13.36 -7.31 -0.71
CA GLU A 15 14.18 -8.30 -1.43
C GLU A 15 13.43 -9.62 -1.67
N GLU A 16 12.76 -10.13 -0.65
CA GLU A 16 12.05 -11.41 -0.74
C GLU A 16 10.92 -11.38 -1.77
N THR A 17 10.11 -10.33 -1.73
CA THR A 17 9.00 -10.19 -2.67
C THR A 17 9.48 -9.85 -4.08
N PHE A 18 10.57 -9.10 -4.18
CA PHE A 18 11.13 -8.73 -5.48
C PHE A 18 11.67 -9.95 -6.23
N LYS A 19 12.33 -10.86 -5.52
CA LYS A 19 12.81 -12.12 -6.11
C LYS A 19 11.68 -12.95 -6.69
N LYS A 20 10.51 -12.91 -6.06
CA LYS A 20 9.34 -13.69 -6.49
C LYS A 20 8.52 -13.02 -7.57
N THR A 21 8.37 -11.72 -7.51
CA THR A 21 7.39 -10.98 -8.32
C THR A 21 8.01 -9.98 -9.28
N GLY A 22 9.23 -9.53 -9.02
CA GLY A 22 9.83 -8.40 -9.72
C GLY A 22 9.22 -7.06 -9.34
N LEU A 23 8.49 -6.99 -8.24
CA LEU A 23 7.78 -5.79 -7.80
C LEU A 23 8.20 -5.38 -6.39
N PRO A 24 8.24 -4.07 -6.10
CA PRO A 24 8.56 -3.57 -4.76
C PRO A 24 7.33 -3.67 -3.84
N ILE A 25 7.21 -4.81 -3.18
CA ILE A 25 6.12 -5.09 -2.25
C ILE A 25 6.67 -5.10 -0.84
N ILE A 26 6.10 -4.27 0.03
CA ILE A 26 6.50 -4.16 1.43
C ILE A 26 5.35 -4.56 2.35
N THR A 27 5.67 -4.97 3.57
CA THR A 27 4.68 -5.32 4.58
C THR A 27 4.61 -4.21 5.61
N LEU A 28 3.41 -3.67 5.79
CA LEU A 28 3.08 -2.73 6.87
C LEU A 28 1.92 -3.33 7.65
N TYR A 29 1.57 -2.70 8.76
CA TYR A 29 0.60 -3.27 9.69
C TYR A 29 -0.54 -2.31 9.98
N ASN A 30 -1.74 -2.87 10.02
CA ASN A 30 -2.89 -2.23 10.65
C ASN A 30 -3.14 -3.02 11.94
N ASP A 31 -2.78 -2.44 13.09
CA ASP A 31 -2.70 -3.15 14.36
C ASP A 31 -1.87 -4.43 14.21
N CYS A 32 -2.45 -5.59 14.47
CA CYS A 32 -1.79 -6.89 14.33
C CYS A 32 -1.94 -7.51 12.93
N CYS A 33 -2.64 -6.86 12.03
CA CYS A 33 -2.86 -7.38 10.68
C CYS A 33 -1.75 -6.95 9.74
N ALA A 34 -0.98 -7.91 9.24
CA ALA A 34 0.06 -7.66 8.25
C ALA A 34 -0.58 -7.47 6.87
N LEU A 35 -0.16 -6.41 6.19
CA LEU A 35 -0.66 -6.07 4.86
C LEU A 35 0.52 -5.93 3.90
N ASN A 36 0.42 -6.59 2.77
CA ASN A 36 1.39 -6.47 1.69
C ASN A 36 0.97 -5.36 0.74
N PHE A 37 1.77 -4.32 0.66
CA PHE A 37 1.53 -3.18 -0.22
C PHE A 37 2.49 -3.17 -1.40
N LEU A 38 1.94 -3.04 -2.59
CA LEU A 38 2.72 -2.69 -3.77
C LEU A 38 2.99 -1.18 -3.73
N VAL A 39 4.26 -0.80 -3.78
CA VAL A 39 4.64 0.61 -3.93
C VAL A 39 4.58 0.94 -5.42
N ASP A 40 3.54 1.63 -5.84
CA ASP A 40 3.23 1.89 -7.24
C ASP A 40 3.19 3.40 -7.51
N THR A 41 4.31 3.92 -8.00
CA THR A 41 4.44 5.34 -8.33
C THR A 41 3.61 5.75 -9.55
N GLY A 42 3.11 4.80 -10.30
CA GLY A 42 2.17 5.04 -11.41
C GLY A 42 0.72 5.26 -10.96
N SER A 43 0.41 4.98 -9.69
CA SER A 43 -0.90 5.25 -9.10
C SER A 43 -0.85 6.58 -8.34
N ASP A 44 -1.83 7.44 -8.54
CA ASP A 44 -1.94 8.69 -7.79
C ASP A 44 -2.68 8.53 -6.45
N VAL A 45 -3.33 7.39 -6.24
CA VAL A 45 -4.10 7.10 -5.02
C VAL A 45 -3.61 5.84 -4.34
N ASN A 46 -3.90 5.72 -3.05
CA ASN A 46 -3.70 4.49 -2.30
C ASN A 46 -4.97 3.65 -2.38
N CYS A 47 -4.79 2.34 -2.49
CA CYS A 47 -5.91 1.41 -2.57
C CYS A 47 -5.77 0.30 -1.54
N ILE A 48 -6.89 -0.19 -1.05
CA ILE A 48 -6.94 -1.36 -0.18
C ILE A 48 -7.93 -2.37 -0.75
N ASN A 49 -7.58 -3.64 -0.70
CA ASN A 49 -8.45 -4.70 -1.18
C ASN A 49 -9.68 -4.81 -0.29
N LYS A 50 -10.86 -4.72 -0.90
CA LYS A 50 -12.14 -4.79 -0.19
C LYS A 50 -12.27 -6.05 0.67
N ASP A 51 -11.68 -7.16 0.25
CA ASP A 51 -11.78 -8.44 0.96
C ASP A 51 -11.02 -8.43 2.29
N LYS A 52 -10.11 -7.46 2.48
CA LYS A 52 -9.38 -7.29 3.74
C LYS A 52 -10.12 -6.46 4.77
N LEU A 53 -11.11 -5.67 4.38
CA LEU A 53 -11.75 -4.70 5.27
C LEU A 53 -12.31 -5.33 6.55
N LYS A 54 -12.82 -6.54 6.47
CA LYS A 54 -13.37 -7.24 7.63
C LYS A 54 -12.35 -7.54 8.74
N TYR A 55 -11.05 -7.46 8.43
CA TYR A 55 -9.98 -7.70 9.38
C TYR A 55 -9.31 -6.43 9.88
N LEU A 56 -9.72 -5.26 9.37
CA LEU A 56 -8.99 -4.02 9.57
C LEU A 56 -9.74 -3.05 10.46
N HIS A 57 -8.98 -2.21 11.14
CA HIS A 57 -9.50 -1.05 11.86
C HIS A 57 -9.39 0.17 10.97
N TYR A 58 -10.53 0.77 10.63
CA TYR A 58 -10.58 1.94 9.76
C TYR A 58 -11.78 2.81 10.09
N THR A 59 -11.75 4.04 9.61
CA THR A 59 -12.85 4.99 9.71
C THR A 59 -13.38 5.29 8.31
N GLU A 60 -14.66 5.16 8.12
CA GLU A 60 -15.31 5.59 6.90
C GLU A 60 -15.32 7.12 6.81
N THR A 61 -15.18 7.63 5.60
CA THR A 61 -15.28 9.06 5.33
C THR A 61 -16.51 9.34 4.47
N ASN A 62 -16.88 10.61 4.38
CA ASN A 62 -17.95 11.02 3.46
C ASN A 62 -17.42 11.24 2.03
N LYS A 63 -16.16 10.98 1.80
CA LYS A 63 -15.53 11.15 0.49
C LYS A 63 -15.77 9.93 -0.38
N SER A 64 -15.93 10.17 -1.67
CA SER A 64 -15.86 9.16 -2.70
C SER A 64 -15.11 9.75 -3.89
N GLY A 65 -14.59 8.89 -4.73
CA GLY A 65 -13.87 9.33 -5.90
C GLY A 65 -13.93 8.30 -7.02
N ASN A 66 -13.62 8.76 -8.21
CA ASN A 66 -13.52 7.90 -9.38
C ASN A 66 -12.10 7.41 -9.53
N MET A 67 -11.96 6.13 -9.81
CA MET A 67 -10.69 5.49 -10.11
C MET A 67 -10.71 4.99 -11.53
N VAL A 68 -9.64 5.26 -12.26
CA VAL A 68 -9.43 4.72 -13.60
C VAL A 68 -8.41 3.60 -13.51
N ASN A 69 -8.79 2.42 -13.96
CA ASN A 69 -7.91 1.26 -14.02
C ASN A 69 -8.19 0.47 -15.29
N SER A 70 -7.58 -0.69 -15.42
CA SER A 70 -7.75 -1.55 -16.61
C SER A 70 -9.19 -2.01 -16.84
N SER A 71 -10.03 -1.99 -15.78
CA SER A 71 -11.46 -2.34 -15.89
C SER A 71 -12.35 -1.15 -16.23
N GLY A 72 -11.79 0.06 -16.36
CA GLY A 72 -12.53 1.28 -16.64
C GLY A 72 -12.56 2.26 -15.47
N VAL A 73 -13.63 3.05 -15.39
CA VAL A 73 -13.82 4.03 -14.31
C VAL A 73 -14.74 3.44 -13.26
N ASN A 74 -14.25 3.39 -12.03
CA ASN A 74 -15.00 2.87 -10.89
C ASN A 74 -15.11 3.93 -9.80
N LYS A 75 -16.31 4.10 -9.25
CA LYS A 75 -16.52 4.95 -8.08
C LYS A 75 -16.23 4.14 -6.82
N SER A 76 -15.42 4.70 -5.94
CA SER A 76 -15.06 4.06 -4.68
C SER A 76 -15.23 5.00 -3.51
N ASN A 77 -15.66 4.45 -2.38
CA ASN A 77 -15.61 5.14 -1.10
C ASN A 77 -14.17 5.22 -0.61
N VAL A 78 -13.90 6.26 0.15
CA VAL A 78 -12.59 6.53 0.75
C VAL A 78 -12.67 6.28 2.24
N ILE A 79 -11.69 5.57 2.74
CA ILE A 79 -11.54 5.31 4.18
C ILE A 79 -10.23 5.89 4.69
N MET A 80 -10.16 6.12 6.00
CA MET A 80 -8.92 6.47 6.70
C MET A 80 -8.50 5.29 7.56
N MET A 81 -7.26 4.88 7.45
CA MET A 81 -6.75 3.70 8.14
C MET A 81 -5.38 3.97 8.76
N PRO A 82 -5.18 3.64 10.04
CA PRO A 82 -3.85 3.72 10.64
C PRO A 82 -2.95 2.62 10.08
N ILE A 83 -1.76 2.99 9.67
CA ILE A 83 -0.73 2.09 9.17
C ILE A 83 0.52 2.27 10.03
N ASN A 84 1.06 1.15 10.48
CA ASN A 84 2.25 1.13 11.32
C ASN A 84 3.43 0.57 10.54
N ASP A 85 4.56 1.21 10.71
CA ASP A 85 5.86 0.57 10.52
C ASP A 85 6.58 0.49 11.88
N LYS A 86 7.83 0.07 11.87
CA LYS A 86 8.63 -0.07 13.10
C LYS A 86 8.83 1.23 13.88
N HIS A 87 8.59 2.38 13.27
CA HIS A 87 8.98 3.69 13.78
C HIS A 87 7.81 4.64 14.01
N GLY A 88 6.61 4.27 13.64
CA GLY A 88 5.48 5.14 13.87
C GLY A 88 4.19 4.68 13.23
N ILE A 89 3.17 5.46 13.51
CA ILE A 89 1.81 5.28 13.00
C ILE A 89 1.46 6.49 12.15
N ALA A 90 0.90 6.23 10.98
CA ALA A 90 0.31 7.28 10.14
C ALA A 90 -1.12 6.90 9.81
N VAL A 91 -2.02 7.88 9.79
CA VAL A 91 -3.38 7.67 9.30
C VAL A 91 -3.40 8.03 7.83
N VAL A 92 -3.77 7.07 7.00
CA VAL A 92 -3.62 7.14 5.55
C VAL A 92 -4.97 6.94 4.87
N GLU A 93 -5.19 7.72 3.84
CA GLU A 93 -6.41 7.65 3.03
C GLU A 93 -6.28 6.55 1.98
N PHE A 94 -7.31 5.69 1.89
CA PHE A 94 -7.36 4.59 0.93
C PHE A 94 -8.69 4.56 0.18
N TYR A 95 -8.59 4.29 -1.11
CA TYR A 95 -9.74 3.88 -1.91
C TYR A 95 -9.95 2.38 -1.76
N ILE A 96 -11.19 1.93 -1.82
CA ILE A 96 -11.54 0.52 -1.73
C ILE A 96 -11.61 -0.06 -3.14
N LEU A 97 -10.89 -1.14 -3.39
CA LEU A 97 -10.82 -1.74 -4.71
C LEU A 97 -10.75 -3.27 -4.62
N ASP A 98 -11.31 -3.95 -5.59
CA ASP A 98 -11.13 -5.40 -5.72
C ASP A 98 -9.81 -5.67 -6.43
N LEU A 99 -8.75 -5.84 -5.62
CA LEU A 99 -7.41 -6.09 -6.14
C LEU A 99 -7.21 -7.54 -6.59
N SER A 100 -8.06 -8.45 -6.15
CA SER A 100 -7.91 -9.86 -6.51
C SER A 100 -8.06 -10.08 -8.02
N ILE A 101 -8.95 -9.33 -8.67
CA ILE A 101 -9.13 -9.41 -10.13
C ILE A 101 -7.88 -8.88 -10.84
N GLN A 102 -7.28 -7.81 -10.34
CA GLN A 102 -6.16 -7.13 -10.98
C GLN A 102 -4.83 -7.86 -10.80
N PHE A 103 -4.62 -8.47 -9.64
CA PHE A 103 -3.34 -9.10 -9.28
C PHE A 103 -3.43 -10.60 -9.08
N ASP A 104 -4.49 -11.23 -9.58
CA ASP A 104 -4.71 -12.66 -9.41
C ASP A 104 -3.56 -13.48 -10.00
N THR A 105 -3.06 -13.10 -11.15
CA THR A 105 -1.93 -13.77 -11.79
C THR A 105 -0.68 -13.75 -10.93
N ILE A 106 -0.39 -12.63 -10.28
CA ILE A 106 0.75 -12.51 -9.38
C ILE A 106 0.54 -13.37 -8.14
N ALA A 107 -0.64 -13.30 -7.55
CA ALA A 107 -0.96 -14.07 -6.35
C ALA A 107 -0.87 -15.57 -6.61
N VAL A 108 -1.37 -16.03 -7.75
CA VAL A 108 -1.35 -17.44 -8.13
C VAL A 108 0.04 -17.91 -8.52
N TYR A 109 0.75 -17.10 -9.31
CA TYR A 109 2.03 -17.49 -9.89
C TYR A 109 3.17 -17.44 -8.87
N ASP A 110 3.24 -16.38 -8.07
CA ASP A 110 4.39 -16.11 -7.20
C ASP A 110 4.10 -16.39 -5.72
N GLY A 111 2.87 -16.70 -5.38
CA GLY A 111 2.49 -16.97 -4.00
C GLY A 111 2.50 -15.74 -3.10
N VAL A 112 2.60 -14.54 -3.67
CA VAL A 112 2.56 -13.29 -2.93
C VAL A 112 1.20 -12.63 -3.13
N LYS A 113 0.50 -12.37 -2.04
CA LYS A 113 -0.79 -11.70 -2.08
C LYS A 113 -0.60 -10.21 -1.86
N ILE A 114 -1.09 -9.40 -2.79
CA ILE A 114 -1.11 -7.95 -2.66
C ILE A 114 -2.42 -7.54 -2.02
N ASP A 115 -2.32 -6.86 -0.87
CA ASP A 115 -3.47 -6.40 -0.11
C ASP A 115 -3.82 -4.93 -0.39
N GLY A 116 -2.87 -4.16 -0.87
CA GLY A 116 -3.08 -2.76 -1.16
C GLY A 116 -1.99 -2.16 -2.03
N ILE A 117 -2.21 -0.91 -2.41
CA ILE A 117 -1.30 -0.11 -3.22
C ILE A 117 -1.00 1.19 -2.49
N LEU A 118 0.27 1.55 -2.44
CA LEU A 118 0.72 2.87 -1.99
C LEU A 118 1.10 3.68 -3.22
N GLY A 119 0.38 4.77 -3.46
CA GLY A 119 0.54 5.58 -4.65
C GLY A 119 1.56 6.70 -4.52
N SER A 120 1.70 7.47 -5.60
CA SER A 120 2.73 8.51 -5.71
C SER A 120 2.60 9.62 -4.67
N LYS A 121 1.39 10.02 -4.33
CA LYS A 121 1.19 11.08 -3.32
C LYS A 121 1.64 10.64 -1.92
N PHE A 122 1.34 9.39 -1.57
CA PHE A 122 1.85 8.82 -0.33
C PHE A 122 3.38 8.77 -0.34
N CYS A 123 3.97 8.29 -1.42
CA CYS A 123 5.43 8.18 -1.55
C CYS A 123 6.10 9.56 -1.43
N LYS A 124 5.53 10.59 -2.04
CA LYS A 124 6.02 11.95 -1.95
C LYS A 124 5.92 12.50 -0.51
N ASN A 125 4.77 12.33 0.11
CA ASN A 125 4.53 12.85 1.45
C ASN A 125 5.40 12.17 2.51
N ALA A 126 5.67 10.88 2.32
CA ALA A 126 6.54 10.11 3.20
C ALA A 126 8.03 10.30 2.86
N GLY A 127 8.35 10.95 1.75
CA GLY A 127 9.73 11.13 1.30
C GLY A 127 10.41 9.81 0.96
N LEU A 128 9.69 8.88 0.32
CA LEU A 128 10.22 7.56 0.02
C LEU A 128 11.28 7.60 -1.07
N ILE A 129 12.37 6.88 -0.83
CA ILE A 129 13.41 6.62 -1.81
C ILE A 129 13.45 5.11 -2.06
N ILE A 130 13.19 4.71 -3.29
CA ILE A 130 13.20 3.30 -3.67
C ILE A 130 14.56 2.98 -4.29
N ASN A 131 15.31 2.10 -3.64
CA ASN A 131 16.61 1.66 -4.11
C ASN A 131 16.51 0.22 -4.60
N TYR A 132 16.48 0.04 -5.91
CA TYR A 132 16.38 -1.28 -6.51
C TYR A 132 17.68 -2.08 -6.42
N ASN A 133 18.83 -1.43 -6.31
CA ASN A 133 20.08 -2.15 -6.13
C ASN A 133 20.12 -2.94 -4.82
N ASP A 134 19.63 -2.32 -3.76
CA ASP A 134 19.60 -2.90 -2.43
C ASP A 134 18.26 -3.56 -2.10
N CYS A 135 17.26 -3.41 -2.95
CA CYS A 135 15.87 -3.81 -2.68
C CYS A 135 15.35 -3.26 -1.35
N LYS A 136 15.56 -1.97 -1.15
CA LYS A 136 15.16 -1.26 0.08
C LYS A 136 14.45 0.03 -0.23
N ILE A 137 13.53 0.37 0.66
CA ILE A 137 12.85 1.66 0.65
C ILE A 137 13.27 2.43 1.90
N TYR A 138 13.74 3.63 1.69
CA TYR A 138 14.17 4.56 2.73
C TYR A 138 13.20 5.72 2.84
N SER A 139 13.16 6.31 3.98
CA SER A 139 12.44 7.58 4.16
C SER A 139 13.06 8.46 5.22
#